data_a5d9cef47f278ed573fb338ca74ac6db
#
_entry.id   a5d9cef47f278ed573fb338ca74ac6db
#
_cell.length_a   1.000
_cell.length_b   1.000
_cell.length_c   1.000
_cell.angle_alpha   90.00
_cell.angle_beta   90.00
_cell.angle_gamma   90.00
#
_symmetry.space_group_name_H-M   'P 1'
#
loop_
_entity.id
_entity.type
_entity.pdbx_description
1 polymer ?
#
loop_
_entity_poly.entity_id
_entity_poly.type
_entity_poly.pdbx_seq_one_letter_code
_entity_poly.pdbx_strand_id
1 'polypeptide(L)'
;METEKTFADSKRTVCLGTGEAKFEVEYQESLPQYCEDVERVVRCVCSHAVTDYEYASGSLRVTGRSRISLVYISTSGCCLSAAFEERFTKNIDAPVTDAFAFAQVHTCTDFTNYRLINQRKLEVRSGLQVHTEVFAYMEQSQLTDCCGAILRQADAQCLEVLDAGLFSCDFDEKFAIGQHNTNISVLIHTGAFAVIDEVRTIAGKMLVKCRAELCVVYENTEHNTEKCCFTVHSSKIVDVAGMTEDSHAFAQVKIGSLFVKPVPDENNDLRRLEIAGAFCVSYTAALVSDTQLVTDAYAIAYDARVQTGSVPLLRDPQFFYDGKTLSADLNFEDTEIAEILDLSLAMQEARVQNGLLLVEVGYGVAYYDVSGNLCCKDGVTRLQLALTDDKCAGFVGAGLQSFDYILQSANRIELRVNIEYSACLYTEAEMQTVTDVELQPCTAGESPVLTLYFAAKDESLWDIAKKFRSRTELIQQENQLTEDVLRQQTILLIPGV
;
A
#
# COMPACT_ATOMS: atom_id res chain seq x y z
N MET A 1 19.04 38.86 29.61
CA MET A 1 18.10 39.49 28.66
C MET A 1 17.35 38.31 28.05
N GLU A 2 16.06 38.21 28.28
CA GLU A 2 15.29 37.15 27.62
C GLU A 2 15.29 37.48 26.10
N THR A 3 15.84 36.58 25.33
CA THR A 3 15.86 36.69 23.87
C THR A 3 14.48 36.29 23.36
N GLU A 4 13.82 37.15 22.60
CA GLU A 4 12.54 36.81 21.99
C GLU A 4 12.77 35.77 20.90
N LYS A 5 12.13 34.62 21.04
CA LYS A 5 12.25 33.46 20.16
C LYS A 5 10.85 33.08 19.67
N THR A 6 10.75 32.69 18.43
CA THR A 6 9.52 32.19 17.83
C THR A 6 9.70 30.73 17.45
N PHE A 7 8.70 29.91 17.77
CA PHE A 7 8.68 28.49 17.44
C PHE A 7 7.41 28.19 16.63
N ALA A 8 7.53 27.25 15.73
CA ALA A 8 6.40 26.64 15.02
C ALA A 8 6.31 25.16 15.36
N ASP A 9 5.12 24.73 15.77
CA ASP A 9 4.88 23.32 16.00
C ASP A 9 4.60 22.62 14.67
N SER A 10 5.23 21.49 14.44
CA SER A 10 5.04 20.66 13.27
C SER A 10 4.81 19.22 13.66
N LYS A 11 3.95 18.54 12.91
CA LYS A 11 3.67 17.11 13.05
C LYS A 11 4.29 16.39 11.86
N ARG A 12 5.16 15.44 12.12
CA ARG A 12 5.91 14.71 11.09
C ARG A 12 5.58 13.22 11.13
N THR A 13 5.45 12.62 9.95
CA THR A 13 5.29 11.17 9.83
C THR A 13 6.66 10.50 9.78
N VAL A 14 6.82 9.44 10.55
CA VAL A 14 8.05 8.65 10.63
C VAL A 14 7.71 7.18 10.49
N CYS A 15 8.43 6.46 9.64
CA CYS A 15 8.39 5.01 9.64
C CYS A 15 9.24 4.48 10.81
N LEU A 16 8.62 3.74 11.70
CA LEU A 16 9.30 3.13 12.86
C LEU A 16 9.93 1.78 12.51
N GLY A 17 9.41 1.12 11.48
CA GLY A 17 9.94 -0.15 11.01
C GLY A 17 8.92 -0.95 10.20
N THR A 18 9.45 -1.95 9.53
CA THR A 18 8.71 -2.93 8.74
C THR A 18 8.77 -4.29 9.41
N GLY A 19 7.72 -5.08 9.29
CA GLY A 19 7.64 -6.43 9.83
C GLY A 19 7.04 -7.42 8.83
N GLU A 20 7.50 -8.65 8.90
CA GLU A 20 6.92 -9.79 8.19
C GLU A 20 6.66 -10.92 9.18
N ALA A 21 5.46 -11.45 9.17
CA ALA A 21 5.10 -12.58 10.02
C ALA A 21 4.35 -13.63 9.20
N LYS A 22 4.70 -14.91 9.44
CA LYS A 22 4.06 -16.06 8.80
C LYS A 22 3.32 -16.88 9.86
N PHE A 23 2.08 -17.18 9.55
CA PHE A 23 1.20 -17.93 10.42
C PHE A 23 0.59 -19.10 9.63
N GLU A 24 0.35 -20.19 10.31
CA GLU A 24 -0.56 -21.23 9.83
C GLU A 24 -1.93 -21.02 10.50
N VAL A 25 -2.97 -21.06 9.70
CA VAL A 25 -4.36 -21.03 10.15
C VAL A 25 -5.01 -22.37 9.79
N GLU A 26 -5.78 -22.93 10.72
CA GLU A 26 -6.44 -24.22 10.58
C GLU A 26 -7.93 -24.05 10.84
N TYR A 27 -8.75 -24.52 9.91
CA TYR A 27 -10.21 -24.48 9.98
C TYR A 27 -10.79 -25.87 9.81
N GLN A 28 -11.89 -26.15 10.52
CA GLN A 28 -12.63 -27.40 10.38
C GLN A 28 -14.04 -27.09 9.94
N GLU A 29 -14.33 -27.36 8.68
CA GLU A 29 -15.60 -27.04 8.05
C GLU A 29 -16.47 -28.28 7.88
N SER A 30 -17.77 -28.10 8.02
CA SER A 30 -18.76 -29.12 7.75
C SER A 30 -19.71 -28.66 6.64
N LEU A 31 -19.88 -29.50 5.61
CA LEU A 31 -20.83 -29.19 4.54
C LEU A 31 -22.23 -28.96 5.09
N PRO A 32 -22.93 -27.91 4.65
CA PRO A 32 -24.31 -27.67 4.95
C PRO A 32 -25.20 -28.89 4.60
N GLN A 33 -26.33 -29.07 5.32
CA GLN A 33 -27.18 -30.22 5.13
C GLN A 33 -27.74 -30.39 3.70
N TYR A 34 -27.89 -29.30 2.97
CA TYR A 34 -28.36 -29.29 1.58
C TYR A 34 -27.28 -29.66 0.57
N CYS A 35 -26.01 -29.74 0.97
CA CYS A 35 -24.94 -30.20 0.11
C CYS A 35 -24.87 -31.70 0.11
N GLU A 36 -24.55 -32.29 -1.04
CA GLU A 36 -24.27 -33.74 -1.18
C GLU A 36 -22.92 -34.13 -0.58
N ASP A 37 -22.75 -35.39 -0.29
CA ASP A 37 -21.51 -35.93 0.26
C ASP A 37 -20.35 -35.88 -0.75
N VAL A 38 -19.15 -35.55 -0.28
CA VAL A 38 -17.94 -35.45 -1.11
C VAL A 38 -17.44 -36.86 -1.46
N GLU A 39 -17.26 -37.11 -2.75
CA GLU A 39 -16.48 -38.23 -3.26
C GLU A 39 -15.01 -37.82 -3.46
N ARG A 40 -14.79 -36.68 -4.15
CA ARG A 40 -13.47 -36.17 -4.47
C ARG A 40 -13.45 -34.67 -4.48
N VAL A 41 -12.46 -34.06 -3.81
CA VAL A 41 -12.21 -32.61 -3.90
C VAL A 41 -11.46 -32.30 -5.21
N VAL A 42 -11.98 -31.36 -5.97
CA VAL A 42 -11.36 -30.85 -7.21
C VAL A 42 -10.48 -29.65 -6.90
N ARG A 43 -10.99 -28.73 -6.05
CA ARG A 43 -10.30 -27.50 -5.67
C ARG A 43 -10.66 -27.11 -4.24
N CYS A 44 -9.65 -26.66 -3.49
CA CYS A 44 -9.87 -26.00 -2.20
C CYS A 44 -8.88 -24.84 -2.07
N VAL A 45 -9.39 -23.63 -1.96
CA VAL A 45 -8.58 -22.39 -1.86
C VAL A 45 -9.02 -21.62 -0.65
N CYS A 46 -8.06 -21.10 0.11
CA CYS A 46 -8.28 -20.17 1.19
C CYS A 46 -7.64 -18.81 0.83
N SER A 47 -8.39 -17.73 0.94
CA SER A 47 -7.89 -16.36 0.75
C SER A 47 -8.11 -15.55 2.02
N HIS A 48 -7.22 -14.60 2.29
CA HIS A 48 -7.23 -13.81 3.51
C HIS A 48 -7.34 -12.31 3.21
N ALA A 49 -8.19 -11.61 3.96
CA ALA A 49 -8.31 -10.16 3.91
C ALA A 49 -8.32 -9.58 5.33
N VAL A 50 -7.50 -8.57 5.57
CA VAL A 50 -7.52 -7.81 6.84
C VAL A 50 -8.76 -6.92 6.85
N THR A 51 -9.44 -6.90 8.00
CA THR A 51 -10.60 -6.05 8.22
C THR A 51 -10.35 -4.97 9.26
N ASP A 52 -9.39 -5.21 10.17
CA ASP A 52 -9.06 -4.29 11.25
C ASP A 52 -7.70 -4.58 11.87
N TYR A 53 -7.11 -3.59 12.53
CA TYR A 53 -5.93 -3.78 13.37
C TYR A 53 -5.96 -2.85 14.59
N GLU A 54 -5.37 -3.30 15.69
CA GLU A 54 -5.17 -2.54 16.91
C GLU A 54 -3.70 -2.57 17.32
N TYR A 55 -3.14 -1.41 17.66
CA TYR A 55 -1.80 -1.31 18.23
C TYR A 55 -1.87 -1.21 19.76
N ALA A 56 -1.08 -2.02 20.43
CA ALA A 56 -0.95 -1.97 21.89
C ALA A 56 0.48 -2.34 22.32
N SER A 57 1.20 -1.37 22.87
CA SER A 57 2.48 -1.58 23.58
C SER A 57 3.49 -2.45 22.84
N GLY A 58 3.73 -2.17 21.56
CA GLY A 58 4.70 -2.91 20.74
C GLY A 58 4.13 -4.18 20.12
N SER A 59 2.82 -4.36 20.13
CA SER A 59 2.13 -5.45 19.42
C SER A 59 1.03 -4.90 18.54
N LEU A 60 1.01 -5.34 17.30
CA LEU A 60 -0.06 -5.08 16.34
C LEU A 60 -0.97 -6.31 16.26
N ARG A 61 -2.19 -6.18 16.80
CA ARG A 61 -3.24 -7.20 16.68
C ARG A 61 -3.96 -7.01 15.37
N VAL A 62 -3.78 -7.94 14.43
CA VAL A 62 -4.41 -7.93 13.12
C VAL A 62 -5.59 -8.89 13.11
N THR A 63 -6.78 -8.39 12.74
CA THR A 63 -8.00 -9.17 12.59
C THR A 63 -8.43 -9.18 11.13
N GLY A 64 -8.90 -10.32 10.66
CA GLY A 64 -9.34 -10.46 9.27
C GLY A 64 -10.31 -11.60 9.07
N ARG A 65 -10.65 -11.80 7.78
CA ARG A 65 -11.51 -12.90 7.31
C ARG A 65 -10.72 -13.81 6.38
N SER A 66 -10.96 -15.10 6.55
CA SER A 66 -10.51 -16.16 5.64
C SER A 66 -11.73 -16.68 4.90
N ARG A 67 -11.67 -16.66 3.58
CA ARG A 67 -12.69 -17.23 2.71
C ARG A 67 -12.16 -18.53 2.12
N ILE A 68 -12.86 -19.63 2.38
CA ILE A 68 -12.56 -20.97 1.88
C ILE A 68 -13.55 -21.27 0.75
N SER A 69 -13.03 -21.58 -0.44
CA SER A 69 -13.82 -21.99 -1.61
C SER A 69 -13.50 -23.44 -1.93
N LEU A 70 -14.50 -24.28 -1.94
CA LEU A 70 -14.42 -25.72 -2.21
C LEU A 70 -15.18 -26.04 -3.50
N VAL A 71 -14.54 -26.76 -4.42
CA VAL A 71 -15.17 -27.40 -5.58
C VAL A 71 -14.90 -28.90 -5.47
N TYR A 72 -15.96 -29.72 -5.58
CA TYR A 72 -15.85 -31.14 -5.37
C TYR A 72 -16.81 -31.95 -6.27
N ILE A 73 -16.49 -33.18 -6.53
CA ILE A 73 -17.41 -34.16 -7.11
C ILE A 73 -18.14 -34.86 -5.98
N SER A 74 -19.46 -34.86 -6.05
CA SER A 74 -20.33 -35.54 -5.08
C SER A 74 -20.44 -37.03 -5.34
N THR A 75 -20.99 -37.77 -4.39
CA THR A 75 -21.25 -39.24 -4.52
C THR A 75 -22.23 -39.54 -5.63
N SER A 76 -23.06 -38.59 -6.07
CA SER A 76 -23.92 -38.72 -7.25
C SER A 76 -23.19 -38.44 -8.58
N GLY A 77 -21.90 -38.02 -8.54
CA GLY A 77 -21.11 -37.67 -9.72
C GLY A 77 -21.25 -36.22 -10.17
N CYS A 78 -22.04 -35.39 -9.48
CA CYS A 78 -22.21 -33.98 -9.81
C CYS A 78 -21.02 -33.11 -9.32
N CYS A 79 -20.65 -32.11 -10.11
CA CYS A 79 -19.66 -31.11 -9.69
C CYS A 79 -20.39 -30.02 -8.90
N LEU A 80 -20.01 -29.83 -7.65
CA LEU A 80 -20.65 -28.93 -6.69
C LEU A 80 -19.62 -27.99 -6.07
N SER A 81 -20.10 -26.84 -5.56
CA SER A 81 -19.28 -25.92 -4.80
C SER A 81 -19.86 -25.59 -3.42
N ALA A 82 -18.98 -25.26 -2.49
CA ALA A 82 -19.31 -24.73 -1.18
C ALA A 82 -18.32 -23.62 -0.82
N ALA A 83 -18.79 -22.63 -0.06
CA ALA A 83 -17.95 -21.56 0.45
C ALA A 83 -18.17 -21.40 1.95
N PHE A 84 -17.08 -21.11 2.66
CA PHE A 84 -17.09 -20.86 4.10
C PHE A 84 -16.33 -19.58 4.39
N GLU A 85 -16.71 -18.90 5.46
CA GLU A 85 -16.04 -17.70 5.96
C GLU A 85 -15.67 -17.89 7.42
N GLU A 86 -14.39 -17.71 7.72
CA GLU A 86 -13.85 -17.80 9.05
C GLU A 86 -13.11 -16.51 9.44
N ARG A 87 -12.97 -16.27 10.72
CA ARG A 87 -12.20 -15.12 11.23
C ARG A 87 -10.84 -15.58 11.73
N PHE A 88 -9.84 -14.74 11.52
CA PHE A 88 -8.54 -14.90 12.15
C PHE A 88 -8.17 -13.65 12.96
N THR A 89 -7.40 -13.87 14.01
CA THR A 89 -6.73 -12.80 14.77
C THR A 89 -5.30 -13.24 15.07
N LYS A 90 -4.34 -12.41 14.71
CA LYS A 90 -2.92 -12.67 14.91
C LYS A 90 -2.25 -11.46 15.54
N ASN A 91 -1.29 -11.70 16.44
CA ASN A 91 -0.45 -10.65 17.02
C ASN A 91 0.90 -10.67 16.32
N ILE A 92 1.38 -9.48 15.96
CA ILE A 92 2.65 -9.26 15.27
C ILE A 92 3.45 -8.30 16.14
N ASP A 93 4.71 -8.62 16.38
CA ASP A 93 5.60 -7.71 17.09
C ASP A 93 5.82 -6.44 16.27
N ALA A 94 5.72 -5.30 16.93
CA ALA A 94 5.86 -3.99 16.32
C ALA A 94 6.77 -3.12 17.20
N PRO A 95 7.39 -2.06 16.64
CA PRO A 95 8.19 -1.13 17.45
C PRO A 95 7.39 -0.53 18.59
N VAL A 96 8.00 -0.46 19.79
CA VAL A 96 7.35 0.14 20.96
C VAL A 96 7.34 1.67 20.82
N THR A 97 6.16 2.28 20.86
CA THR A 97 5.98 3.72 20.80
C THR A 97 4.68 4.14 21.45
N ASP A 98 4.67 5.31 22.11
CA ASP A 98 3.45 5.96 22.56
C ASP A 98 2.87 6.93 21.50
N ALA A 99 3.64 7.17 20.44
CA ALA A 99 3.28 8.09 19.34
C ALA A 99 2.75 7.34 18.10
N PHE A 100 2.23 6.11 18.25
CA PHE A 100 1.66 5.34 17.14
C PHE A 100 0.61 6.18 16.39
N ALA A 101 0.72 6.17 15.06
CA ALA A 101 -0.20 6.86 14.18
C ALA A 101 -1.08 5.86 13.42
N PHE A 102 -0.44 5.02 12.61
CA PHE A 102 -1.11 4.02 11.78
C PHE A 102 -0.14 2.90 11.39
N ALA A 103 -0.68 1.82 10.85
CA ALA A 103 0.09 0.79 10.20
C ALA A 103 -0.50 0.47 8.81
N GLN A 104 0.37 0.22 7.85
CA GLN A 104 -0.03 -0.49 6.63
C GLN A 104 0.04 -1.97 6.91
N VAL A 105 -1.00 -2.71 6.56
CA VAL A 105 -1.10 -4.15 6.81
C VAL A 105 -1.57 -4.83 5.54
N HIS A 106 -0.72 -5.68 4.99
CA HIS A 106 -1.00 -6.47 3.80
C HIS A 106 -0.95 -7.95 4.14
N THR A 107 -1.76 -8.75 3.45
CA THR A 107 -1.80 -10.20 3.63
C THR A 107 -1.61 -10.92 2.32
N CYS A 108 -0.86 -12.02 2.34
CA CYS A 108 -0.74 -12.95 1.23
C CYS A 108 -1.07 -14.36 1.69
N THR A 109 -1.61 -15.17 0.79
CA THR A 109 -1.78 -16.60 1.00
C THR A 109 -0.56 -17.32 0.44
N ASP A 110 0.17 -18.01 1.27
CA ASP A 110 1.38 -18.75 0.86
C ASP A 110 1.00 -20.13 0.27
N PHE A 111 0.14 -20.86 0.98
CA PHE A 111 -0.38 -22.16 0.53
C PHE A 111 -1.78 -22.41 1.08
N THR A 112 -2.49 -23.36 0.46
CA THR A 112 -3.71 -23.97 0.98
C THR A 112 -3.62 -25.48 0.85
N ASN A 113 -3.70 -26.19 1.98
CA ASN A 113 -3.78 -27.63 2.06
C ASN A 113 -5.12 -28.04 2.66
N TYR A 114 -5.62 -29.17 2.25
CA TYR A 114 -6.87 -29.69 2.78
C TYR A 114 -6.78 -31.19 3.05
N ARG A 115 -7.62 -31.66 3.97
CA ARG A 115 -7.81 -33.08 4.26
C ARG A 115 -9.28 -33.35 4.54
N LEU A 116 -9.85 -34.32 3.84
CA LEU A 116 -11.18 -34.83 4.18
C LEU A 116 -11.09 -35.68 5.44
N ILE A 117 -11.82 -35.30 6.49
CA ILE A 117 -11.98 -36.10 7.72
C ILE A 117 -13.01 -37.20 7.45
N ASN A 118 -14.09 -36.84 6.75
CA ASN A 118 -15.09 -37.74 6.22
C ASN A 118 -15.78 -37.04 5.02
N GLN A 119 -16.78 -37.69 4.41
CA GLN A 119 -17.49 -37.19 3.22
C GLN A 119 -18.19 -35.85 3.43
N ARG A 120 -18.33 -35.37 4.66
CA ARG A 120 -19.00 -34.11 5.00
C ARG A 120 -18.16 -33.14 5.81
N LYS A 121 -16.96 -33.55 6.25
CA LYS A 121 -16.11 -32.73 7.10
C LYS A 121 -14.72 -32.57 6.49
N LEU A 122 -14.28 -31.34 6.38
CA LEU A 122 -13.04 -30.90 5.78
C LEU A 122 -12.18 -30.17 6.83
N GLU A 123 -10.89 -30.47 6.85
CA GLU A 123 -9.85 -29.67 7.53
C GLU A 123 -9.09 -28.89 6.47
N VAL A 124 -8.98 -27.59 6.65
CA VAL A 124 -8.24 -26.68 5.75
C VAL A 124 -7.12 -26.02 6.54
N ARG A 125 -5.89 -26.11 6.03
CA ARG A 125 -4.72 -25.41 6.56
C ARG A 125 -4.22 -24.43 5.52
N SER A 126 -4.02 -23.19 5.91
CA SER A 126 -3.54 -22.15 5.01
C SER A 126 -2.40 -21.36 5.63
N GLY A 127 -1.37 -21.10 4.84
CA GLY A 127 -0.28 -20.20 5.18
C GLY A 127 -0.74 -18.76 5.00
N LEU A 128 -0.80 -18.01 6.11
CA LEU A 128 -1.09 -16.58 6.14
C LEU A 128 0.21 -15.81 6.36
N GLN A 129 0.65 -15.07 5.37
CA GLN A 129 1.76 -14.13 5.48
C GLN A 129 1.21 -12.73 5.66
N VAL A 130 1.76 -11.99 6.64
CA VAL A 130 1.35 -10.60 6.94
C VAL A 130 2.58 -9.72 6.86
N HIS A 131 2.51 -8.68 6.02
CA HIS A 131 3.50 -7.61 5.95
C HIS A 131 2.94 -6.38 6.65
N THR A 132 3.76 -5.73 7.46
CA THR A 132 3.37 -4.54 8.20
C THR A 132 4.43 -3.45 8.08
N GLU A 133 3.98 -2.20 7.98
CA GLU A 133 4.80 -1.02 8.13
C GLU A 133 4.14 -0.14 9.20
N VAL A 134 4.90 0.21 10.24
CA VAL A 134 4.39 0.93 11.40
C VAL A 134 4.89 2.37 11.37
N PHE A 135 3.97 3.31 11.49
CA PHE A 135 4.24 4.73 11.44
C PHE A 135 3.83 5.43 12.74
N ALA A 136 4.58 6.47 13.07
CA ALA A 136 4.28 7.35 14.19
C ALA A 136 4.19 8.79 13.72
N TYR A 137 3.44 9.62 14.48
CA TYR A 137 3.54 11.06 14.39
C TYR A 137 4.49 11.58 15.44
N MET A 138 5.49 12.35 15.01
CA MET A 138 6.37 13.09 15.90
C MET A 138 5.96 14.56 15.91
N GLU A 139 5.55 15.04 17.07
CA GLU A 139 5.35 16.46 17.30
C GLU A 139 6.69 17.10 17.64
N GLN A 140 7.03 18.16 16.95
CA GLN A 140 8.29 18.87 17.15
C GLN A 140 8.08 20.38 17.07
N SER A 141 8.59 21.07 18.08
CA SER A 141 8.66 22.52 18.09
C SER A 141 9.98 22.96 17.44
N GLN A 142 9.90 23.72 16.37
CA GLN A 142 11.04 24.18 15.57
C GLN A 142 11.25 25.66 15.76
N LEU A 143 12.49 26.06 15.99
CA LEU A 143 12.86 27.47 16.01
C LEU A 143 12.67 28.07 14.62
N THR A 144 11.89 29.15 14.52
CA THR A 144 11.65 29.87 13.26
C THR A 144 12.29 31.24 13.23
N ASP A 145 12.41 31.87 14.40
CA ASP A 145 13.09 33.18 14.55
C ASP A 145 13.72 33.32 15.94
N CYS A 146 14.78 34.13 15.99
CA CYS A 146 15.50 34.45 17.23
C CYS A 146 16.04 35.88 17.14
N CYS A 147 15.47 36.80 17.91
CA CYS A 147 15.88 38.20 17.91
C CYS A 147 17.37 38.33 18.30
N GLY A 148 18.17 38.95 17.45
CA GLY A 148 19.62 39.13 17.66
C GLY A 148 20.51 38.02 17.12
N ALA A 149 19.94 36.97 16.56
CA ALA A 149 20.65 35.93 15.82
C ALA A 149 20.38 36.06 14.31
N ILE A 150 21.32 35.57 13.52
CA ILE A 150 21.17 35.37 12.08
C ILE A 150 20.97 33.87 11.87
N LEU A 151 19.90 33.48 11.20
CA LEU A 151 19.51 32.08 11.00
C LEU A 151 19.75 31.67 9.55
N ARG A 152 20.35 30.48 9.37
CA ARG A 152 20.43 29.83 8.07
C ARG A 152 19.26 28.86 7.94
N GLN A 153 18.44 29.08 6.94
CA GLN A 153 17.31 28.22 6.62
C GLN A 153 17.64 27.33 5.40
N ALA A 154 17.08 26.13 5.40
CA ALA A 154 17.09 25.23 4.27
C ALA A 154 15.67 24.78 3.98
N ASP A 155 15.30 24.85 2.71
CA ASP A 155 14.00 24.34 2.24
C ASP A 155 14.09 22.82 2.06
N ALA A 156 13.05 22.11 2.46
CA ALA A 156 12.90 20.69 2.24
C ALA A 156 11.47 20.39 1.80
N GLN A 157 11.33 19.65 0.70
CA GLN A 157 10.05 19.13 0.27
C GLN A 157 9.81 17.78 0.97
N CYS A 158 8.71 17.68 1.67
CA CYS A 158 8.38 16.55 2.53
C CYS A 158 7.02 15.97 2.21
N LEU A 159 6.87 14.67 2.40
CA LEU A 159 5.59 13.99 2.36
C LEU A 159 5.02 13.92 3.79
N GLU A 160 3.83 14.45 3.97
CA GLU A 160 3.05 14.36 5.20
C GLU A 160 1.89 13.40 4.99
N VAL A 161 1.81 12.34 5.79
CA VAL A 161 0.66 11.45 5.76
C VAL A 161 -0.45 12.05 6.60
N LEU A 162 -1.58 12.32 5.96
CA LEU A 162 -2.76 12.89 6.59
C LEU A 162 -3.55 11.85 7.35
N ASP A 163 -3.73 10.69 6.72
CA ASP A 163 -4.48 9.55 7.27
C ASP A 163 -4.12 8.26 6.54
N ALA A 164 -4.26 7.13 7.22
CA ALA A 164 -4.16 5.81 6.63
C ALA A 164 -4.98 4.80 7.43
N GLY A 165 -5.58 3.84 6.74
CA GLY A 165 -6.42 2.89 7.42
C GLY A 165 -7.06 1.84 6.51
N LEU A 166 -8.03 1.17 7.08
CA LEU A 166 -8.82 0.11 6.46
C LEU A 166 -10.30 0.46 6.55
N PHE A 167 -11.05 0.12 5.51
CA PHE A 167 -12.50 0.15 5.56
C PHE A 167 -13.12 -0.96 4.72
N SER A 168 -14.38 -1.27 5.01
CA SER A 168 -15.18 -2.19 4.22
C SER A 168 -16.31 -1.44 3.51
N CYS A 169 -16.66 -1.86 2.29
CA CYS A 169 -17.84 -1.42 1.59
C CYS A 169 -18.59 -2.61 0.98
N ASP A 170 -19.86 -2.72 1.31
CA ASP A 170 -20.71 -3.85 0.95
C ASP A 170 -21.29 -3.66 -0.45
N PHE A 171 -21.60 -4.78 -1.10
CA PHE A 171 -22.40 -4.84 -2.33
C PHE A 171 -23.44 -5.96 -2.22
N ASP A 172 -24.61 -5.72 -2.82
CA ASP A 172 -25.71 -6.70 -2.91
C ASP A 172 -26.50 -6.39 -4.18
N GLU A 173 -26.34 -7.24 -5.18
CA GLU A 173 -26.95 -7.05 -6.50
C GLU A 173 -27.56 -8.36 -7.03
N LYS A 174 -28.58 -8.22 -7.90
CA LYS A 174 -29.24 -9.33 -8.56
C LYS A 174 -29.14 -9.21 -10.06
N PHE A 175 -28.60 -10.24 -10.69
CA PHE A 175 -28.38 -10.30 -12.13
C PHE A 175 -29.21 -11.42 -12.76
N ALA A 176 -29.79 -11.14 -13.92
CA ALA A 176 -30.35 -12.18 -14.77
C ALA A 176 -29.25 -12.81 -15.63
N ILE A 177 -29.25 -14.12 -15.78
CA ILE A 177 -28.42 -14.79 -16.79
C ILE A 177 -28.91 -14.45 -18.21
N GLY A 178 -28.05 -14.54 -19.20
CA GLY A 178 -28.36 -14.16 -20.56
C GLY A 178 -29.58 -14.93 -21.14
N GLN A 179 -30.28 -14.31 -22.09
CA GLN A 179 -31.47 -14.90 -22.67
C GLN A 179 -31.26 -16.26 -23.35
N HIS A 180 -30.04 -16.48 -23.85
CA HIS A 180 -29.64 -17.74 -24.53
C HIS A 180 -29.17 -18.82 -23.55
N ASN A 181 -28.94 -18.48 -22.29
CA ASN A 181 -28.53 -19.41 -21.27
C ASN A 181 -29.76 -20.18 -20.73
N THR A 182 -29.54 -21.43 -20.39
CA THR A 182 -30.59 -22.26 -19.75
C THR A 182 -30.63 -22.11 -18.24
N ASN A 183 -31.68 -22.62 -17.59
CA ASN A 183 -31.82 -22.49 -16.13
C ASN A 183 -30.66 -23.10 -15.38
N ILE A 184 -30.24 -22.44 -14.31
CA ILE A 184 -29.15 -22.90 -13.44
C ILE A 184 -29.62 -24.13 -12.67
N SER A 185 -28.87 -25.22 -12.76
CA SER A 185 -29.07 -26.40 -11.91
C SER A 185 -28.19 -26.29 -10.68
N VAL A 186 -26.87 -26.06 -10.87
CA VAL A 186 -25.93 -25.99 -9.77
C VAL A 186 -24.74 -25.07 -10.11
N LEU A 187 -24.20 -24.36 -9.10
CA LEU A 187 -22.99 -23.56 -9.26
C LEU A 187 -21.76 -24.45 -9.10
N ILE A 188 -20.87 -24.41 -10.11
CA ILE A 188 -19.62 -25.15 -10.11
C ILE A 188 -18.50 -24.30 -9.52
N HIS A 189 -18.34 -23.05 -10.00
CA HIS A 189 -17.24 -22.17 -9.61
C HIS A 189 -17.59 -20.70 -9.74
N THR A 190 -17.01 -19.86 -8.89
CA THR A 190 -17.08 -18.42 -9.02
C THR A 190 -15.67 -17.85 -8.90
N GLY A 191 -15.13 -17.38 -10.01
CA GLY A 191 -13.93 -16.54 -10.06
C GLY A 191 -14.31 -15.07 -9.83
N ALA A 192 -13.52 -14.33 -9.11
CA ALA A 192 -13.75 -12.91 -8.92
C ALA A 192 -12.45 -12.17 -8.61
N PHE A 193 -12.28 -10.97 -9.17
CA PHE A 193 -11.22 -10.05 -8.78
C PHE A 193 -11.76 -8.64 -8.56
N ALA A 194 -11.18 -7.94 -7.60
CA ALA A 194 -11.57 -6.58 -7.25
C ALA A 194 -10.66 -5.55 -7.91
N VAL A 195 -11.23 -4.41 -8.25
CA VAL A 195 -10.58 -3.28 -8.92
C VAL A 195 -10.95 -1.99 -8.20
N ILE A 196 -10.00 -1.10 -8.04
CA ILE A 196 -10.27 0.31 -7.72
C ILE A 196 -10.55 1.04 -9.04
N ASP A 197 -11.79 1.55 -9.20
CA ASP A 197 -12.16 2.32 -10.38
C ASP A 197 -11.73 3.78 -10.27
N GLU A 198 -11.85 4.34 -9.07
CA GLU A 198 -11.57 5.74 -8.85
C GLU A 198 -11.18 5.98 -7.39
N VAL A 199 -10.10 6.73 -7.19
CA VAL A 199 -9.80 7.39 -5.91
C VAL A 199 -9.80 8.88 -6.17
N ARG A 200 -10.71 9.60 -5.53
CA ARG A 200 -10.84 11.06 -5.71
C ARG A 200 -10.70 11.78 -4.39
N THR A 201 -9.76 12.72 -4.34
CA THR A 201 -9.53 13.62 -3.22
C THR A 201 -10.46 14.84 -3.33
N ILE A 202 -11.09 15.19 -2.23
CA ILE A 202 -11.99 16.33 -2.10
C ILE A 202 -11.66 16.99 -0.77
N ALA A 203 -11.92 18.28 -0.60
CA ALA A 203 -11.66 18.97 0.66
C ALA A 203 -12.27 18.24 1.87
N GLY A 204 -11.40 17.73 2.76
CA GLY A 204 -11.75 16.99 3.97
C GLY A 204 -12.23 15.55 3.76
N LYS A 205 -12.23 15.03 2.52
CA LYS A 205 -12.81 13.71 2.21
C LYS A 205 -12.10 13.01 1.05
N MET A 206 -12.17 11.69 1.05
CA MET A 206 -11.76 10.83 -0.05
C MET A 206 -12.95 9.97 -0.51
N LEU A 207 -13.23 9.98 -1.80
CA LEU A 207 -14.17 9.05 -2.43
C LEU A 207 -13.37 7.88 -3.03
N VAL A 208 -13.75 6.65 -2.68
CA VAL A 208 -13.22 5.43 -3.30
C VAL A 208 -14.36 4.67 -3.95
N LYS A 209 -14.19 4.35 -5.24
CA LYS A 209 -15.11 3.48 -5.99
C LYS A 209 -14.40 2.16 -6.31
N CYS A 210 -15.08 1.08 -6.02
CA CYS A 210 -14.60 -0.27 -6.26
C CYS A 210 -15.59 -1.01 -7.17
N ARG A 211 -15.07 -1.90 -7.99
CA ARG A 211 -15.86 -2.92 -8.68
C ARG A 211 -15.24 -4.30 -8.48
N ALA A 212 -16.05 -5.33 -8.64
CA ALA A 212 -15.54 -6.68 -8.84
C ALA A 212 -16.06 -7.24 -10.16
N GLU A 213 -15.14 -7.82 -10.92
CA GLU A 213 -15.45 -8.62 -12.09
C GLU A 213 -15.62 -10.07 -11.64
N LEU A 214 -16.79 -10.62 -11.90
CA LEU A 214 -17.14 -11.98 -11.49
C LEU A 214 -17.37 -12.84 -12.72
N CYS A 215 -16.89 -14.06 -12.65
CA CYS A 215 -17.20 -15.10 -13.61
C CYS A 215 -17.80 -16.31 -12.89
N VAL A 216 -19.02 -16.65 -13.21
CA VAL A 216 -19.75 -17.75 -12.62
C VAL A 216 -19.87 -18.88 -13.65
N VAL A 217 -19.34 -20.05 -13.29
CA VAL A 217 -19.47 -21.30 -14.04
C VAL A 217 -20.50 -22.17 -13.36
N TYR A 218 -21.48 -22.64 -14.11
CA TYR A 218 -22.57 -23.44 -13.58
C TYR A 218 -22.97 -24.57 -14.53
N GLU A 219 -23.56 -25.61 -14.00
CA GLU A 219 -24.26 -26.63 -14.76
C GLU A 219 -25.71 -26.20 -14.95
N ASN A 220 -26.19 -26.27 -16.17
CA ASN A 220 -27.60 -25.98 -16.49
C ASN A 220 -28.50 -27.22 -16.33
N THR A 221 -29.80 -27.04 -16.51
CA THR A 221 -30.80 -28.15 -16.40
C THR A 221 -30.67 -29.20 -17.50
N GLU A 222 -29.86 -28.95 -18.54
CA GLU A 222 -29.56 -29.90 -19.63
C GLU A 222 -28.23 -30.61 -19.42
N HIS A 223 -27.59 -30.44 -18.24
CA HIS A 223 -26.28 -30.98 -17.88
C HIS A 223 -25.11 -30.43 -18.74
N ASN A 224 -25.25 -29.23 -19.30
CA ASN A 224 -24.17 -28.57 -19.98
C ASN A 224 -23.51 -27.54 -19.03
N THR A 225 -22.19 -27.38 -19.15
CA THR A 225 -21.46 -26.32 -18.43
C THR A 225 -21.61 -25.01 -19.18
N GLU A 226 -22.09 -23.99 -18.48
CA GLU A 226 -22.24 -22.63 -18.98
C GLU A 226 -21.47 -21.64 -18.13
N LYS A 227 -21.14 -20.47 -18.71
CA LYS A 227 -20.40 -19.40 -18.07
C LYS A 227 -21.10 -18.06 -18.25
N CYS A 228 -21.18 -17.26 -17.20
CA CYS A 228 -21.65 -15.89 -17.29
C CYS A 228 -20.78 -14.97 -16.43
N CYS A 229 -20.60 -13.73 -16.89
CA CYS A 229 -19.79 -12.74 -16.22
C CYS A 229 -20.65 -11.54 -15.80
N PHE A 230 -20.33 -10.96 -14.66
CA PHE A 230 -21.04 -9.85 -14.04
C PHE A 230 -20.05 -8.86 -13.42
N THR A 231 -20.49 -7.61 -13.30
CA THR A 231 -19.72 -6.58 -12.62
C THR A 231 -20.58 -6.02 -11.49
N VAL A 232 -20.07 -6.04 -10.28
CA VAL A 232 -20.70 -5.41 -9.11
C VAL A 232 -19.92 -4.18 -8.70
N HIS A 233 -20.62 -3.16 -8.21
CA HIS A 233 -20.01 -1.89 -7.84
C HIS A 233 -20.31 -1.54 -6.38
N SER A 234 -19.35 -0.86 -5.75
CA SER A 234 -19.57 -0.23 -4.45
C SER A 234 -18.72 1.03 -4.33
N SER A 235 -19.14 1.94 -3.48
CA SER A 235 -18.38 3.17 -3.23
C SER A 235 -18.50 3.60 -1.78
N LYS A 236 -17.44 4.24 -1.26
CA LYS A 236 -17.43 4.81 0.08
C LYS A 236 -16.74 6.17 0.09
N ILE A 237 -17.28 7.07 0.90
CA ILE A 237 -16.65 8.33 1.24
C ILE A 237 -16.03 8.18 2.62
N VAL A 238 -14.76 8.53 2.74
CA VAL A 238 -13.98 8.52 3.98
C VAL A 238 -13.65 9.96 4.35
N ASP A 239 -13.89 10.33 5.61
CA ASP A 239 -13.49 11.65 6.10
C ASP A 239 -11.99 11.62 6.43
N VAL A 240 -11.22 12.54 5.85
CA VAL A 240 -9.77 12.66 6.03
C VAL A 240 -9.44 14.11 6.38
N ALA A 241 -9.07 14.33 7.63
CA ALA A 241 -8.76 15.68 8.11
C ALA A 241 -7.53 16.26 7.38
N GLY A 242 -7.63 17.52 6.96
CA GLY A 242 -6.53 18.20 6.26
C GLY A 242 -6.40 17.86 4.77
N MET A 243 -7.24 16.97 4.22
CA MET A 243 -7.21 16.66 2.79
C MET A 243 -7.65 17.85 1.94
N THR A 244 -6.96 18.05 0.85
CA THR A 244 -7.23 19.08 -0.18
C THR A 244 -7.34 18.41 -1.56
N GLU A 245 -7.63 19.19 -2.60
CA GLU A 245 -7.63 18.68 -3.98
C GLU A 245 -6.21 18.32 -4.46
N ASP A 246 -5.17 18.93 -3.88
CA ASP A 246 -3.75 18.66 -4.17
C ASP A 246 -3.19 17.47 -3.38
N SER A 247 -3.99 16.88 -2.49
CA SER A 247 -3.59 15.68 -1.74
C SER A 247 -3.59 14.45 -2.64
N HIS A 248 -2.73 13.51 -2.32
CA HIS A 248 -2.62 12.23 -3.02
C HIS A 248 -3.19 11.10 -2.15
N ALA A 249 -3.83 10.13 -2.79
CA ALA A 249 -4.37 8.98 -2.10
C ALA A 249 -4.03 7.69 -2.86
N PHE A 250 -3.59 6.68 -2.12
CA PHE A 250 -3.17 5.38 -2.59
C PHE A 250 -4.10 4.35 -1.97
N ALA A 251 -4.75 3.50 -2.78
CA ALA A 251 -5.67 2.52 -2.27
C ALA A 251 -5.47 1.15 -2.93
N GLN A 252 -5.69 0.09 -2.16
CA GLN A 252 -5.72 -1.28 -2.64
C GLN A 252 -7.01 -1.96 -2.18
N VAL A 253 -7.56 -2.85 -2.99
CA VAL A 253 -8.82 -3.52 -2.71
C VAL A 253 -8.67 -5.02 -2.78
N LYS A 254 -9.35 -5.72 -1.85
CA LYS A 254 -9.54 -7.17 -1.86
C LYS A 254 -11.02 -7.50 -1.68
N ILE A 255 -11.42 -8.67 -2.17
CA ILE A 255 -12.72 -9.23 -1.83
C ILE A 255 -12.62 -9.82 -0.43
N GLY A 256 -13.29 -9.20 0.53
CA GLY A 256 -13.36 -9.66 1.93
C GLY A 256 -14.37 -10.77 2.13
N SER A 257 -15.53 -10.67 1.47
CA SER A 257 -16.59 -11.71 1.46
C SER A 257 -17.25 -11.75 0.09
N LEU A 258 -17.73 -12.93 -0.30
CA LEU A 258 -18.46 -13.13 -1.56
C LEU A 258 -19.40 -14.31 -1.44
N PHE A 259 -20.68 -14.05 -1.62
CA PHE A 259 -21.74 -15.04 -1.68
C PHE A 259 -22.46 -14.94 -3.01
N VAL A 260 -22.59 -16.05 -3.71
CA VAL A 260 -23.32 -16.16 -4.97
C VAL A 260 -24.32 -17.28 -4.84
N LYS A 261 -25.58 -16.99 -5.08
CA LYS A 261 -26.63 -18.02 -5.06
C LYS A 261 -27.62 -17.84 -6.20
N PRO A 262 -28.11 -18.92 -6.81
CA PRO A 262 -29.23 -18.88 -7.74
C PRO A 262 -30.49 -18.47 -7.02
N VAL A 263 -31.29 -17.60 -7.62
CA VAL A 263 -32.60 -17.19 -7.13
C VAL A 263 -33.63 -17.29 -8.26
N PRO A 264 -34.88 -17.62 -7.95
CA PRO A 264 -35.92 -17.71 -8.95
C PRO A 264 -36.25 -16.35 -9.57
N ASP A 265 -36.63 -16.37 -10.84
CA ASP A 265 -37.25 -15.26 -11.53
C ASP A 265 -38.75 -15.19 -11.29
N GLU A 266 -39.48 -14.36 -12.04
CA GLU A 266 -40.94 -14.19 -11.93
C GLU A 266 -41.74 -15.45 -12.34
N ASN A 267 -41.13 -16.35 -13.12
CA ASN A 267 -41.69 -17.62 -13.55
C ASN A 267 -41.33 -18.78 -12.62
N ASN A 268 -40.61 -18.51 -11.54
CA ASN A 268 -40.03 -19.49 -10.61
C ASN A 268 -38.88 -20.33 -11.25
N ASP A 269 -38.27 -19.85 -12.32
CA ASP A 269 -37.11 -20.45 -12.96
C ASP A 269 -35.83 -19.90 -12.32
N LEU A 270 -34.83 -20.76 -12.10
CA LEU A 270 -33.51 -20.35 -11.57
C LEU A 270 -32.66 -19.65 -12.64
N ARG A 271 -33.04 -18.42 -12.98
CA ARG A 271 -32.44 -17.60 -14.03
C ARG A 271 -31.81 -16.31 -13.53
N ARG A 272 -31.72 -16.15 -12.23
CA ARG A 272 -31.06 -14.99 -11.60
C ARG A 272 -30.02 -15.46 -10.62
N LEU A 273 -29.01 -14.63 -10.45
CA LEU A 273 -27.99 -14.77 -9.40
C LEU A 273 -28.09 -13.59 -8.45
N GLU A 274 -28.16 -13.86 -7.17
CA GLU A 274 -27.95 -12.88 -6.10
C GLU A 274 -26.49 -12.94 -5.71
N ILE A 275 -25.78 -11.79 -5.84
CA ILE A 275 -24.37 -11.64 -5.60
C ILE A 275 -24.20 -10.61 -4.50
N ALA A 276 -23.76 -11.04 -3.32
CA ALA A 276 -23.56 -10.21 -2.16
C ALA A 276 -22.16 -10.40 -1.58
N GLY A 277 -21.63 -9.36 -0.98
CA GLY A 277 -20.30 -9.44 -0.38
C GLY A 277 -19.78 -8.09 0.12
N ALA A 278 -18.48 -8.03 0.36
CA ALA A 278 -17.82 -6.82 0.82
C ALA A 278 -16.41 -6.70 0.23
N PHE A 279 -16.05 -5.50 -0.15
CA PHE A 279 -14.68 -5.11 -0.41
C PHE A 279 -13.99 -4.73 0.90
N CYS A 280 -12.74 -5.13 1.06
CA CYS A 280 -11.81 -4.62 2.07
C CYS A 280 -10.81 -3.71 1.35
N VAL A 281 -10.77 -2.44 1.74
CA VAL A 281 -9.91 -1.42 1.14
C VAL A 281 -8.92 -0.94 2.17
N SER A 282 -7.63 -0.96 1.83
CA SER A 282 -6.58 -0.25 2.53
C SER A 282 -6.24 1.03 1.79
N TYR A 283 -5.96 2.11 2.52
CA TYR A 283 -5.61 3.39 1.91
C TYR A 283 -4.56 4.14 2.70
N THR A 284 -3.87 5.05 2.01
CA THR A 284 -2.99 6.07 2.58
C THR A 284 -3.26 7.38 1.86
N ALA A 285 -3.50 8.44 2.61
CA ALA A 285 -3.69 9.78 2.12
C ALA A 285 -2.52 10.66 2.55
N ALA A 286 -1.90 11.38 1.62
CA ALA A 286 -0.72 12.18 1.87
C ALA A 286 -0.76 13.52 1.13
N LEU A 287 -0.01 14.48 1.66
CA LEU A 287 0.16 15.81 1.09
C LEU A 287 1.66 16.12 0.99
N VAL A 288 2.05 16.82 -0.06
CA VAL A 288 3.40 17.37 -0.17
C VAL A 288 3.43 18.75 0.47
N SER A 289 4.35 18.95 1.40
CA SER A 289 4.56 20.23 2.06
C SER A 289 5.99 20.73 1.88
N ASP A 290 6.13 22.04 1.65
CA ASP A 290 7.41 22.71 1.67
C ASP A 290 7.69 23.18 3.11
N THR A 291 8.80 22.75 3.67
CA THR A 291 9.20 23.03 5.04
C THR A 291 10.51 23.78 5.06
N GLN A 292 10.55 24.87 5.81
CA GLN A 292 11.80 25.61 6.09
C GLN A 292 12.33 25.20 7.46
N LEU A 293 13.57 24.72 7.48
CA LEU A 293 14.24 24.28 8.70
C LEU A 293 15.46 25.16 8.98
N VAL A 294 15.58 25.64 10.20
CA VAL A 294 16.78 26.36 10.62
C VAL A 294 17.91 25.37 10.83
N THR A 295 18.96 25.43 10.01
CA THR A 295 20.08 24.48 10.01
C THR A 295 21.31 24.98 10.74
N ASP A 296 21.45 26.30 10.89
CA ASP A 296 22.56 26.94 11.63
C ASP A 296 22.16 28.34 12.11
N ALA A 297 22.86 28.85 13.10
CA ALA A 297 22.66 30.20 13.62
C ALA A 297 23.96 30.79 14.14
N TYR A 298 24.08 32.12 14.07
CA TYR A 298 25.14 32.89 14.75
C TYR A 298 24.62 34.28 15.11
N ALA A 299 25.37 35.00 15.93
CA ALA A 299 25.04 36.38 16.26
C ALA A 299 26.25 37.29 16.07
N ILE A 300 26.01 38.56 15.73
CA ILE A 300 27.05 39.58 15.53
C ILE A 300 27.43 40.17 16.89
N ALA A 301 26.45 40.64 17.66
CA ALA A 301 26.67 41.37 18.91
C ALA A 301 26.78 40.49 20.15
N TYR A 302 26.54 39.16 19.99
CA TYR A 302 26.50 38.22 21.09
C TYR A 302 27.31 36.95 20.76
N ASP A 303 27.71 36.23 21.79
CA ASP A 303 28.16 34.85 21.64
C ASP A 303 26.91 33.93 21.57
N ALA A 304 26.68 33.30 20.45
CA ALA A 304 25.56 32.41 20.23
C ALA A 304 25.94 30.96 20.58
N ARG A 305 25.24 30.36 21.53
CA ARG A 305 25.31 28.93 21.80
C ARG A 305 24.13 28.25 21.13
N VAL A 306 24.43 27.50 20.08
CA VAL A 306 23.43 26.81 19.25
C VAL A 306 23.24 25.39 19.75
N GLN A 307 22.00 25.00 20.05
CA GLN A 307 21.62 23.62 20.30
C GLN A 307 21.03 23.04 19.02
N THR A 308 21.43 21.83 18.69
CA THR A 308 20.96 21.15 17.47
C THR A 308 20.27 19.84 17.82
N GLY A 309 19.27 19.46 17.03
CA GLY A 309 18.59 18.20 17.09
C GLY A 309 18.40 17.62 15.70
N SER A 310 17.92 16.39 15.59
CA SER A 310 17.62 15.73 14.33
C SER A 310 16.11 15.67 14.11
N VAL A 311 15.68 15.95 12.88
CA VAL A 311 14.28 15.87 12.44
C VAL A 311 14.18 14.80 11.37
N PRO A 312 13.44 13.73 11.60
CA PRO A 312 13.16 12.75 10.56
C PRO A 312 12.14 13.29 9.57
N LEU A 313 12.36 13.02 8.29
CA LEU A 313 11.56 13.51 7.18
C LEU A 313 11.39 12.42 6.12
N LEU A 314 10.20 12.35 5.51
CA LEU A 314 9.97 11.62 4.27
C LEU A 314 10.20 12.63 3.12
N ARG A 315 11.40 12.59 2.52
CA ARG A 315 11.87 13.63 1.60
C ARG A 315 11.74 13.24 0.14
N ASP A 316 11.76 14.28 -0.68
CA ASP A 316 11.90 14.19 -2.13
C ASP A 316 10.84 13.27 -2.77
N PRO A 317 9.54 13.49 -2.48
CA PRO A 317 8.46 12.61 -2.96
C PRO A 317 8.39 12.62 -4.49
N GLN A 318 8.38 11.42 -5.09
CA GLN A 318 8.22 11.21 -6.52
C GLN A 318 6.96 10.42 -6.79
N PHE A 319 6.10 10.91 -7.68
CA PHE A 319 4.81 10.31 -7.99
C PHE A 319 4.82 9.62 -9.34
N PHE A 320 4.24 8.43 -9.37
CA PHE A 320 4.09 7.60 -10.55
C PHE A 320 2.62 7.22 -10.72
N TYR A 321 2.09 7.43 -11.92
CA TYR A 321 0.73 7.05 -12.30
C TYR A 321 0.82 6.44 -13.68
N ASP A 322 0.67 5.13 -13.80
CA ASP A 322 0.82 4.45 -15.09
C ASP A 322 0.04 3.12 -15.10
N GLY A 323 -0.18 2.60 -16.30
CA GLY A 323 -0.69 1.26 -16.55
C GLY A 323 0.33 0.43 -17.30
N LYS A 324 0.57 -0.80 -16.84
CA LYS A 324 1.52 -1.72 -17.45
C LYS A 324 0.92 -3.10 -17.64
N THR A 325 1.24 -3.70 -18.80
CA THR A 325 1.00 -5.12 -19.02
C THR A 325 2.24 -5.90 -18.60
N LEU A 326 2.06 -6.79 -17.64
CA LEU A 326 3.09 -7.68 -17.13
C LEU A 326 2.73 -9.12 -17.54
N SER A 327 3.74 -9.95 -17.82
CA SER A 327 3.54 -11.33 -18.24
C SER A 327 4.18 -12.32 -17.27
N ALA A 328 3.53 -13.47 -17.09
CA ALA A 328 4.05 -14.59 -16.33
C ALA A 328 3.72 -15.92 -17.03
N ASP A 329 4.62 -16.88 -16.90
CA ASP A 329 4.41 -18.23 -17.40
C ASP A 329 3.89 -19.16 -16.31
N LEU A 330 2.75 -19.78 -16.55
CA LEU A 330 2.17 -20.80 -15.68
C LEU A 330 2.49 -22.18 -16.27
N ASN A 331 3.30 -22.97 -15.56
CA ASN A 331 3.73 -24.28 -16.02
C ASN A 331 2.95 -25.40 -15.33
N PHE A 332 2.50 -26.39 -16.09
CA PHE A 332 1.73 -27.56 -15.65
C PHE A 332 2.59 -28.82 -15.89
N GLU A 333 3.49 -29.14 -14.93
CA GLU A 333 4.53 -30.19 -15.12
C GLU A 333 3.94 -31.59 -15.24
N ASP A 334 2.80 -31.86 -14.59
CA ASP A 334 2.25 -33.22 -14.42
C ASP A 334 0.98 -33.48 -15.24
N THR A 335 0.45 -32.48 -15.97
CA THR A 335 -0.84 -32.60 -16.65
C THR A 335 -0.85 -31.87 -17.98
N GLU A 336 -1.51 -32.48 -18.99
CA GLU A 336 -1.76 -31.84 -20.26
C GLU A 336 -3.17 -31.26 -20.29
N ILE A 337 -3.27 -29.96 -20.62
CA ILE A 337 -4.51 -29.21 -20.71
C ILE A 337 -5.14 -29.48 -22.07
N ALA A 338 -6.37 -30.00 -22.08
CA ALA A 338 -7.18 -30.12 -23.30
C ALA A 338 -8.00 -28.86 -23.53
N GLU A 339 -8.65 -28.33 -22.46
CA GLU A 339 -9.51 -27.15 -22.56
C GLU A 339 -9.48 -26.38 -21.23
N ILE A 340 -9.36 -25.05 -21.27
CA ILE A 340 -9.44 -24.16 -20.11
C ILE A 340 -10.90 -23.73 -19.96
N LEU A 341 -11.51 -24.08 -18.84
CA LEU A 341 -12.87 -23.65 -18.49
C LEU A 341 -12.89 -22.24 -17.92
N ASP A 342 -11.99 -21.98 -16.99
CA ASP A 342 -11.87 -20.69 -16.32
C ASP A 342 -10.46 -20.44 -15.83
N LEU A 343 -10.04 -19.17 -15.91
CA LEU A 343 -8.84 -18.64 -15.27
C LEU A 343 -9.25 -17.46 -14.44
N SER A 344 -9.04 -17.55 -13.16
CA SER A 344 -9.35 -16.50 -12.18
C SER A 344 -8.08 -15.96 -11.56
N LEU A 345 -8.05 -14.64 -11.33
CA LEU A 345 -6.94 -13.94 -10.68
C LEU A 345 -7.42 -13.22 -9.42
N ALA A 346 -6.52 -13.02 -8.48
CA ALA A 346 -6.74 -12.17 -7.32
C ALA A 346 -5.43 -11.46 -6.96
N MET A 347 -5.45 -10.13 -6.90
CA MET A 347 -4.32 -9.39 -6.35
C MET A 347 -4.20 -9.71 -4.87
N GLN A 348 -3.05 -10.22 -4.46
CA GLN A 348 -2.78 -10.53 -3.06
C GLN A 348 -2.11 -9.35 -2.36
N GLU A 349 -1.11 -8.74 -2.99
CA GLU A 349 -0.38 -7.60 -2.45
C GLU A 349 0.25 -6.78 -3.56
N ALA A 350 0.34 -5.47 -3.36
CA ALA A 350 1.23 -4.59 -4.08
C ALA A 350 1.99 -3.71 -3.08
N ARG A 351 3.32 -3.64 -3.21
CA ARG A 351 4.17 -2.84 -2.34
C ARG A 351 5.38 -2.31 -3.10
N VAL A 352 5.96 -1.23 -2.60
CA VAL A 352 7.24 -0.72 -3.09
C VAL A 352 8.36 -1.19 -2.18
N GLN A 353 9.41 -1.72 -2.76
CA GLN A 353 10.61 -2.12 -2.04
C GLN A 353 11.85 -1.85 -2.89
N ASN A 354 12.80 -1.08 -2.37
CA ASN A 354 14.05 -0.73 -3.07
C ASN A 354 13.83 -0.17 -4.49
N GLY A 355 12.84 0.71 -4.66
CA GLY A 355 12.53 1.31 -5.96
C GLY A 355 11.77 0.39 -6.95
N LEU A 356 11.42 -0.83 -6.52
CA LEU A 356 10.65 -1.78 -7.30
C LEU A 356 9.20 -1.83 -6.81
N LEU A 357 8.25 -1.78 -7.73
CA LEU A 357 6.88 -2.19 -7.47
C LEU A 357 6.82 -3.71 -7.55
N LEU A 358 6.51 -4.34 -6.45
CA LEU A 358 6.30 -5.78 -6.32
C LEU A 358 4.80 -6.05 -6.27
N VAL A 359 4.32 -6.93 -7.14
CA VAL A 359 2.89 -7.30 -7.19
C VAL A 359 2.79 -8.82 -7.09
N GLU A 360 2.07 -9.29 -6.10
CA GLU A 360 1.75 -10.71 -5.92
C GLU A 360 0.32 -10.98 -6.40
N VAL A 361 0.18 -11.88 -7.36
CA VAL A 361 -1.10 -12.25 -7.98
C VAL A 361 -1.34 -13.74 -7.77
N GLY A 362 -2.39 -14.06 -7.02
CA GLY A 362 -2.92 -15.42 -6.96
C GLY A 362 -3.65 -15.76 -8.24
N TYR A 363 -3.45 -16.96 -8.75
CA TYR A 363 -4.18 -17.48 -9.91
C TYR A 363 -4.83 -18.82 -9.60
N GLY A 364 -5.95 -19.08 -10.26
CA GLY A 364 -6.62 -20.39 -10.26
C GLY A 364 -7.05 -20.74 -11.68
N VAL A 365 -6.67 -21.90 -12.16
CA VAL A 365 -7.03 -22.41 -13.50
C VAL A 365 -7.86 -23.67 -13.33
N ALA A 366 -9.11 -23.63 -13.81
CA ALA A 366 -9.97 -24.80 -13.97
C ALA A 366 -9.92 -25.29 -15.42
N TYR A 367 -9.62 -26.55 -15.65
CA TYR A 367 -9.42 -27.09 -16.98
C TYR A 367 -9.81 -28.57 -17.05
N TYR A 368 -10.09 -29.04 -18.26
CA TYR A 368 -10.14 -30.48 -18.56
C TYR A 368 -8.76 -30.95 -19.02
N ASP A 369 -8.32 -32.08 -18.46
CA ASP A 369 -7.15 -32.80 -18.95
C ASP A 369 -7.47 -33.59 -20.24
N VAL A 370 -6.45 -34.14 -20.87
CA VAL A 370 -6.61 -34.97 -22.09
C VAL A 370 -7.41 -36.23 -21.85
N SER A 371 -7.63 -36.64 -20.63
CA SER A 371 -8.48 -37.78 -20.23
C SER A 371 -9.93 -37.38 -19.96
N GLY A 372 -10.27 -36.09 -20.07
CA GLY A 372 -11.60 -35.53 -19.83
C GLY A 372 -11.93 -35.32 -18.34
N ASN A 373 -10.93 -35.36 -17.44
CA ASN A 373 -11.16 -35.08 -16.04
C ASN A 373 -11.11 -33.58 -15.76
N LEU A 374 -12.04 -33.10 -14.93
CA LEU A 374 -11.98 -31.75 -14.38
C LEU A 374 -10.84 -31.65 -13.36
N CYS A 375 -9.90 -30.75 -13.64
CA CYS A 375 -8.74 -30.47 -12.83
C CYS A 375 -8.67 -28.97 -12.48
N CYS A 376 -8.02 -28.66 -11.37
CA CYS A 376 -7.73 -27.28 -11.00
C CYS A 376 -6.28 -27.15 -10.55
N LYS A 377 -5.66 -26.02 -10.90
CA LYS A 377 -4.34 -25.63 -10.39
C LYS A 377 -4.38 -24.22 -9.86
N ASP A 378 -3.98 -24.07 -8.62
CA ASP A 378 -3.86 -22.77 -7.95
C ASP A 378 -2.39 -22.46 -7.67
N GLY A 379 -2.05 -21.18 -7.64
CA GLY A 379 -0.70 -20.74 -7.31
C GLY A 379 -0.60 -19.23 -7.17
N VAL A 380 0.61 -18.77 -6.94
CA VAL A 380 0.93 -17.34 -6.85
C VAL A 380 2.03 -17.03 -7.84
N THR A 381 1.86 -15.95 -8.59
CA THR A 381 2.92 -15.39 -9.45
C THR A 381 3.35 -14.04 -8.92
N ARG A 382 4.65 -13.73 -9.05
CA ARG A 382 5.25 -12.47 -8.61
C ARG A 382 5.67 -11.68 -9.83
N LEU A 383 5.11 -10.48 -9.92
CA LEU A 383 5.39 -9.53 -10.98
C LEU A 383 6.20 -8.37 -10.39
N GLN A 384 7.15 -7.84 -11.16
CA GLN A 384 8.01 -6.76 -10.71
C GLN A 384 8.13 -5.69 -11.79
N LEU A 385 8.12 -4.44 -11.35
CA LEU A 385 8.31 -3.28 -12.22
C LEU A 385 9.29 -2.30 -11.56
N ALA A 386 10.38 -1.96 -12.25
CA ALA A 386 11.29 -0.93 -11.79
C ALA A 386 10.63 0.45 -11.96
N LEU A 387 10.53 1.21 -10.86
CA LEU A 387 10.06 2.59 -10.84
C LEU A 387 11.24 3.56 -10.85
N THR A 388 12.30 3.23 -10.11
CA THR A 388 13.55 3.98 -10.04
C THR A 388 14.72 3.05 -9.72
N ASP A 389 15.94 3.52 -9.99
CA ASP A 389 17.17 2.81 -9.60
C ASP A 389 17.58 3.09 -8.13
N ASP A 390 16.95 4.08 -7.50
CA ASP A 390 17.22 4.44 -6.12
C ASP A 390 16.52 3.49 -5.14
N LYS A 391 17.19 3.23 -4.02
CA LYS A 391 16.62 2.43 -2.93
C LYS A 391 15.71 3.28 -2.07
N CYS A 392 14.44 3.38 -2.44
CA CYS A 392 13.42 4.15 -1.72
C CYS A 392 12.29 3.26 -1.23
N ALA A 393 11.64 3.72 -0.17
CA ALA A 393 10.35 3.25 0.30
C ALA A 393 9.22 3.99 -0.43
N GLY A 394 7.98 3.55 -0.26
CA GLY A 394 6.88 4.26 -0.90
C GLY A 394 5.51 3.71 -0.55
N PHE A 395 4.51 4.56 -0.76
CA PHE A 395 3.10 4.18 -0.72
C PHE A 395 2.63 3.79 -2.10
N VAL A 396 1.78 2.79 -2.20
CA VAL A 396 1.24 2.33 -3.48
C VAL A 396 -0.24 1.98 -3.39
N GLY A 397 -0.98 2.47 -4.36
CA GLY A 397 -2.27 1.95 -4.76
C GLY A 397 -2.09 1.18 -6.07
N ALA A 398 -2.58 -0.04 -6.14
CA ALA A 398 -2.51 -0.83 -7.37
C ALA A 398 -3.72 -1.73 -7.51
N GLY A 399 -4.10 -2.01 -8.76
CA GLY A 399 -5.22 -2.87 -9.09
C GLY A 399 -5.01 -3.63 -10.40
N LEU A 400 -5.58 -4.83 -10.46
CA LEU A 400 -5.72 -5.58 -11.70
C LEU A 400 -6.87 -4.95 -12.48
N GLN A 401 -6.61 -4.45 -13.70
CA GLN A 401 -7.66 -3.89 -14.54
C GLN A 401 -8.30 -4.93 -15.44
N SER A 402 -7.47 -5.77 -16.02
CA SER A 402 -7.89 -6.88 -16.87
C SER A 402 -6.76 -7.88 -17.00
N PHE A 403 -7.06 -9.04 -17.52
CA PHE A 403 -6.07 -10.04 -17.88
C PHE A 403 -6.49 -10.80 -19.13
N ASP A 404 -5.50 -11.39 -19.77
CA ASP A 404 -5.66 -12.29 -20.90
C ASP A 404 -4.65 -13.44 -20.76
N TYR A 405 -4.91 -14.54 -21.45
CA TYR A 405 -4.02 -15.69 -21.42
C TYR A 405 -3.96 -16.40 -22.78
N ILE A 406 -2.81 -17.01 -23.04
CA ILE A 406 -2.57 -17.80 -24.24
C ILE A 406 -2.05 -19.16 -23.83
N LEU A 407 -2.71 -20.24 -24.28
CA LEU A 407 -2.18 -21.60 -24.15
C LEU A 407 -1.05 -21.78 -25.15
N GLN A 408 0.19 -21.68 -24.71
CA GLN A 408 1.38 -21.80 -25.58
C GLN A 408 1.70 -23.25 -25.94
N SER A 409 1.42 -24.18 -25.02
CA SER A 409 1.54 -25.63 -25.23
C SER A 409 0.56 -26.34 -24.31
N ALA A 410 0.40 -27.65 -24.46
CA ALA A 410 -0.50 -28.46 -23.63
C ALA A 410 -0.23 -28.34 -22.11
N ASN A 411 0.94 -27.82 -21.70
CA ASN A 411 1.34 -27.70 -20.31
C ASN A 411 1.85 -26.29 -19.91
N ARG A 412 1.66 -25.26 -20.78
CA ARG A 412 2.14 -23.90 -20.48
C ARG A 412 1.14 -22.85 -20.92
N ILE A 413 0.76 -22.01 -20.00
CA ILE A 413 -0.08 -20.82 -20.21
C ILE A 413 0.79 -19.57 -20.03
N GLU A 414 0.83 -18.68 -21.03
CA GLU A 414 1.29 -17.31 -20.86
C GLU A 414 0.14 -16.47 -20.32
N LEU A 415 0.28 -15.96 -19.13
CA LEU A 415 -0.64 -15.02 -18.50
C LEU A 415 -0.17 -13.60 -18.74
N ARG A 416 -1.06 -12.72 -19.21
CA ARG A 416 -0.83 -11.27 -19.36
C ARG A 416 -1.77 -10.52 -18.45
N VAL A 417 -1.23 -9.67 -17.59
CA VAL A 417 -1.97 -8.96 -16.57
C VAL A 417 -1.79 -7.46 -16.79
N ASN A 418 -2.88 -6.74 -16.95
CA ASN A 418 -2.89 -5.30 -17.01
C ASN A 418 -3.07 -4.76 -15.59
N ILE A 419 -2.07 -4.03 -15.11
CA ILE A 419 -2.05 -3.42 -13.78
C ILE A 419 -2.04 -1.92 -13.95
N GLU A 420 -2.95 -1.24 -13.27
CA GLU A 420 -2.86 0.20 -13.03
C GLU A 420 -2.33 0.44 -11.64
N TYR A 421 -1.44 1.41 -11.49
CA TYR A 421 -0.87 1.76 -10.21
C TYR A 421 -0.67 3.26 -10.05
N SER A 422 -0.79 3.69 -8.81
CA SER A 422 -0.34 4.97 -8.31
C SER A 422 0.69 4.72 -7.22
N ALA A 423 1.85 5.35 -7.28
CA ALA A 423 2.89 5.18 -6.28
C ALA A 423 3.51 6.53 -5.92
N CYS A 424 3.88 6.69 -4.66
CA CYS A 424 4.70 7.78 -4.17
C CYS A 424 5.96 7.20 -3.54
N LEU A 425 7.10 7.44 -4.14
CA LEU A 425 8.39 7.06 -3.58
C LEU A 425 8.93 8.21 -2.75
N TYR A 426 9.59 7.90 -1.63
CA TYR A 426 10.22 8.89 -0.77
C TYR A 426 11.52 8.34 -0.18
N THR A 427 12.38 9.26 0.25
CA THR A 427 13.61 8.93 0.97
C THR A 427 13.42 9.26 2.44
N GLU A 428 13.65 8.29 3.32
CA GLU A 428 13.74 8.52 4.76
C GLU A 428 15.07 9.19 5.06
N ALA A 429 15.03 10.38 5.61
CA ALA A 429 16.22 11.16 5.92
C ALA A 429 16.08 11.87 7.27
N GLU A 430 17.19 12.02 7.96
CA GLU A 430 17.32 12.87 9.13
C GLU A 430 17.99 14.18 8.77
N MET A 431 17.37 15.30 9.10
CA MET A 431 17.93 16.63 8.88
C MET A 431 18.30 17.28 10.19
N GLN A 432 19.54 17.74 10.29
CA GLN A 432 20.00 18.47 11.48
C GLN A 432 19.38 19.87 11.51
N THR A 433 18.77 20.23 12.61
CA THR A 433 18.10 21.52 12.81
C THR A 433 18.51 22.17 14.10
N VAL A 434 18.41 23.49 14.15
CA VAL A 434 18.61 24.25 15.37
C VAL A 434 17.35 24.17 16.21
N THR A 435 17.49 23.64 17.41
CA THR A 435 16.39 23.52 18.38
C THR A 435 16.31 24.69 19.34
N ASP A 436 17.47 25.33 19.64
CA ASP A 436 17.53 26.52 20.49
C ASP A 436 18.80 27.36 20.22
N VAL A 437 18.73 28.65 20.52
CA VAL A 437 19.85 29.59 20.44
C VAL A 437 19.90 30.43 21.72
N GLU A 438 20.94 30.26 22.52
CA GLU A 438 21.20 31.09 23.68
C GLU A 438 22.20 32.20 23.32
N LEU A 439 21.81 33.46 23.55
CA LEU A 439 22.66 34.62 23.32
C LEU A 439 23.28 35.09 24.64
N GLN A 440 24.60 35.10 24.68
CA GLN A 440 25.37 35.61 25.85
C GLN A 440 26.11 36.89 25.47
N PRO A 441 26.29 37.82 26.40
CA PRO A 441 27.09 39.04 26.15
C PRO A 441 28.47 38.69 25.60
N CYS A 442 28.83 39.30 24.49
CA CYS A 442 30.13 39.06 23.89
C CYS A 442 31.24 39.67 24.77
N THR A 443 32.27 38.89 25.04
CA THR A 443 33.46 39.32 25.79
C THR A 443 34.60 39.79 24.86
N ALA A 444 34.36 39.76 23.53
CA ALA A 444 35.39 40.16 22.54
C ALA A 444 35.58 41.67 22.51
N GLY A 445 36.83 42.09 22.29
CA GLY A 445 37.24 43.50 22.10
C GLY A 445 36.66 44.10 20.82
N GLU A 446 36.96 45.38 20.56
CA GLU A 446 36.49 46.11 19.38
C GLU A 446 36.79 45.33 18.07
N SER A 447 35.78 45.07 17.25
CA SER A 447 35.95 44.45 15.95
C SER A 447 36.61 45.44 14.99
N PRO A 448 37.57 45.00 14.13
CA PRO A 448 38.16 45.87 13.13
C PRO A 448 37.08 46.29 12.10
N VAL A 449 37.16 47.55 11.64
CA VAL A 449 36.22 48.11 10.66
C VAL A 449 36.21 47.32 9.35
N LEU A 450 37.37 46.76 8.99
CA LEU A 450 37.56 45.94 7.78
C LEU A 450 38.65 44.91 7.99
N THR A 451 38.40 43.67 7.59
CA THR A 451 39.36 42.56 7.67
C THR A 451 39.62 42.02 6.27
N LEU A 452 40.91 41.83 5.95
CA LEU A 452 41.34 41.14 4.74
C LEU A 452 41.45 39.65 5.03
N TYR A 453 40.69 38.84 4.33
CA TYR A 453 40.65 37.37 4.52
C TYR A 453 41.01 36.61 3.23
N PHE A 454 41.90 35.63 3.36
CA PHE A 454 42.28 34.73 2.27
C PHE A 454 41.40 33.49 2.35
N ALA A 455 40.28 33.52 1.63
CA ALA A 455 39.34 32.45 1.63
C ALA A 455 39.77 31.29 0.71
N ALA A 456 39.54 30.08 1.13
CA ALA A 456 39.82 28.87 0.35
C ALA A 456 38.75 28.63 -0.74
N LYS A 457 39.12 27.79 -1.70
CA LYS A 457 38.12 27.26 -2.63
C LYS A 457 37.07 26.42 -1.86
N ASP A 458 35.83 26.48 -2.30
CA ASP A 458 34.67 25.78 -1.72
C ASP A 458 34.29 26.22 -0.28
N GLU A 459 34.88 27.31 0.23
CA GLU A 459 34.46 27.93 1.50
C GLU A 459 33.17 28.72 1.33
N SER A 460 32.23 28.60 2.26
CA SER A 460 30.92 29.28 2.18
C SER A 460 31.01 30.69 2.78
N LEU A 461 30.29 31.64 2.19
CA LEU A 461 30.20 32.99 2.72
C LEU A 461 29.50 33.01 4.10
N TRP A 462 28.63 32.05 4.36
CA TRP A 462 28.00 31.86 5.66
C TRP A 462 29.04 31.55 6.74
N ASP A 463 29.95 30.60 6.51
CA ASP A 463 30.97 30.20 7.46
C ASP A 463 31.97 31.34 7.72
N ILE A 464 32.30 32.09 6.66
CA ILE A 464 33.12 33.29 6.76
C ILE A 464 32.43 34.37 7.58
N ALA A 465 31.12 34.66 7.27
CA ALA A 465 30.34 35.66 8.01
C ALA A 465 30.19 35.28 9.49
N LYS A 466 29.93 34.02 9.78
CA LYS A 466 29.86 33.47 11.15
C LYS A 466 31.19 33.64 11.89
N LYS A 467 32.32 33.32 11.24
CA LYS A 467 33.65 33.41 11.80
C LYS A 467 34.03 34.84 12.17
N PHE A 468 33.71 35.82 11.31
CA PHE A 468 34.06 37.22 11.48
C PHE A 468 32.94 38.08 12.08
N ARG A 469 31.82 37.48 12.46
CA ARG A 469 30.64 38.17 13.01
C ARG A 469 30.15 39.29 12.11
N SER A 470 30.11 39.05 10.82
CA SER A 470 29.65 39.96 9.79
C SER A 470 28.32 39.42 9.18
N ARG A 471 27.81 40.09 8.17
CA ARG A 471 26.63 39.64 7.40
C ARG A 471 27.05 39.14 6.04
N THR A 472 26.46 38.06 5.57
CA THR A 472 26.74 37.52 4.24
C THR A 472 26.48 38.55 3.15
N GLU A 473 25.40 39.34 3.27
CA GLU A 473 25.01 40.36 2.29
C GLU A 473 26.06 41.47 2.20
N LEU A 474 26.64 41.89 3.34
CA LEU A 474 27.69 42.90 3.36
C LEU A 474 28.97 42.41 2.72
N ILE A 475 29.34 41.14 2.98
CA ILE A 475 30.51 40.52 2.34
C ILE A 475 30.30 40.40 0.83
N GLN A 476 29.13 39.99 0.38
CA GLN A 476 28.77 39.93 -1.05
C GLN A 476 28.84 41.30 -1.71
N GLN A 477 28.27 42.31 -1.10
CA GLN A 477 28.23 43.66 -1.65
C GLN A 477 29.64 44.25 -1.78
N GLU A 478 30.46 44.13 -0.72
CA GLU A 478 31.81 44.69 -0.71
C GLU A 478 32.75 44.04 -1.73
N ASN A 479 32.55 42.72 -1.95
CA ASN A 479 33.42 41.95 -2.85
C ASN A 479 32.78 41.68 -4.23
N GLN A 480 31.60 42.21 -4.51
CA GLN A 480 30.85 42.03 -5.77
C GLN A 480 30.60 40.53 -6.08
N LEU A 481 30.29 39.74 -5.06
CA LEU A 481 30.01 38.31 -5.19
C LEU A 481 28.51 38.09 -5.39
N THR A 482 28.17 37.07 -6.21
CA THR A 482 26.80 36.65 -6.50
C THR A 482 26.48 35.23 -5.99
N GLU A 483 27.50 34.50 -5.58
CA GLU A 483 27.40 33.12 -5.15
C GLU A 483 27.73 32.98 -3.66
N ASP A 484 27.08 32.05 -2.97
CA ASP A 484 27.28 31.81 -1.53
C ASP A 484 28.49 30.93 -1.23
N VAL A 485 29.02 30.22 -2.25
CA VAL A 485 30.20 29.36 -2.12
C VAL A 485 31.26 29.77 -3.12
N LEU A 486 32.49 29.92 -2.66
CA LEU A 486 33.61 30.38 -3.48
C LEU A 486 34.12 29.29 -4.41
N ARG A 487 34.13 29.55 -5.73
CA ARG A 487 34.62 28.59 -6.73
C ARG A 487 36.14 28.46 -6.80
N GLN A 488 36.85 29.43 -6.26
CA GLN A 488 38.34 29.50 -6.27
C GLN A 488 38.82 30.24 -5.03
N GLN A 489 40.11 30.07 -4.73
CA GLN A 489 40.75 30.84 -3.69
C GLN A 489 40.65 32.33 -4.00
N THR A 490 40.15 33.12 -3.07
CA THR A 490 39.83 34.54 -3.27
C THR A 490 40.21 35.36 -2.04
N ILE A 491 40.67 36.58 -2.27
CA ILE A 491 40.91 37.53 -1.18
C ILE A 491 39.64 38.34 -0.98
N LEU A 492 39.11 38.32 0.21
CA LEU A 492 37.88 39.01 0.58
C LEU A 492 38.15 40.17 1.53
N LEU A 493 37.38 41.24 1.32
CA LEU A 493 37.25 42.34 2.27
C LEU A 493 35.98 42.05 3.13
N ILE A 494 36.20 41.87 4.41
CA ILE A 494 35.09 41.55 5.36
C ILE A 494 34.82 42.77 6.20
N PRO A 495 33.63 43.43 6.00
CA PRO A 495 33.25 44.57 6.80
C PRO A 495 32.97 44.16 8.24
N GLY A 496 33.46 44.93 9.21
CA GLY A 496 33.01 44.85 10.61
C GLY A 496 31.63 45.49 10.76
N VAL A 497 30.79 44.95 11.65
CA VAL A 497 29.43 45.40 11.90
C VAL A 497 29.34 45.94 13.34
#